data_7a992e1410ef79e88a8c24f99e02b1bd
#
_entry.id   7a992e1410ef79e88a8c24f99e02b1bd
#
_cell.length_a   1.000
_cell.length_b   1.000
_cell.length_c   1.000
_cell.angle_alpha   90.00
_cell.angle_beta   90.00
_cell.angle_gamma   90.00
#
_symmetry.space_group_name_H-M   'P 1'
#
loop_
_entity.id
_entity.type
_entity.pdbx_description
1 polymer ?
#
loop_
_entity_poly.entity_id
_entity_poly.type
_entity_poly.pdbx_seq_one_letter_code
_entity_poly.pdbx_strand_id
1 'polypeptide(L)'
;KDPVLAGTVLENLLYAHTKTYKHLKGLDGGDQTQIGLVKNIFQFEPLRRWHLLDWVFSNVLNNVFTNSTLDYFKKGHSIFLLPGMVKKEMKNTHAVGAMDFIGLNYYSRMHVKGHLNPKEPFTFDTREKDIMTDMGYPLYAEGFYKALHTINDLGVPIYVTENGLADDTDEVRPIFIKRYLYALNRALKDRINIKGYFYWSLMDNFEWAEGY
;
A
#
# COMPACT_ATOMS: atom_id res chain seq x y z
N LYS A 1 12.78 15.16 7.05
CA LYS A 1 13.04 13.89 6.34
C LYS A 1 13.48 14.25 4.93
N ASP A 2 14.43 13.49 4.35
CA ASP A 2 15.00 13.76 3.04
C ASP A 2 14.23 13.01 1.92
N PRO A 3 13.46 13.71 1.07
CA PRO A 3 12.70 13.07 0.01
C PRO A 3 13.57 12.55 -1.15
N VAL A 4 14.75 13.11 -1.36
CA VAL A 4 15.70 12.63 -2.38
C VAL A 4 16.25 11.27 -1.97
N LEU A 5 16.65 11.15 -0.70
CA LEU A 5 17.08 9.87 -0.13
C LEU A 5 15.95 8.83 -0.18
N ALA A 6 14.71 9.21 0.14
CA ALA A 6 13.57 8.31 0.07
C ALA A 6 13.34 7.73 -1.33
N GLY A 7 13.41 8.57 -2.37
CA GLY A 7 13.32 8.11 -3.76
C GLY A 7 14.47 7.19 -4.16
N THR A 8 15.68 7.46 -3.66
CA THR A 8 16.85 6.60 -3.92
C THR A 8 16.75 5.25 -3.23
N VAL A 9 16.30 5.23 -1.98
CA VAL A 9 16.05 3.98 -1.24
C VAL A 9 14.99 3.14 -1.93
N LEU A 10 13.87 3.77 -2.34
CA LEU A 10 12.82 3.05 -3.08
C LEU A 10 13.37 2.41 -4.35
N GLU A 11 14.08 3.16 -5.19
CA GLU A 11 14.68 2.64 -6.42
C GLU A 11 15.58 1.44 -6.14
N ASN A 12 16.47 1.55 -5.15
CA ASN A 12 17.40 0.48 -4.79
C ASN A 12 16.67 -0.79 -4.30
N LEU A 13 15.59 -0.64 -3.52
CA LEU A 13 14.78 -1.77 -3.07
C LEU A 13 14.07 -2.48 -4.24
N LEU A 14 13.48 -1.71 -5.16
CA LEU A 14 12.80 -2.26 -6.34
C LEU A 14 13.80 -2.95 -7.29
N TYR A 15 14.98 -2.36 -7.45
CA TYR A 15 16.05 -2.93 -8.24
C TYR A 15 16.62 -4.21 -7.61
N ALA A 16 16.82 -4.21 -6.29
CA ALA A 16 17.28 -5.37 -5.55
C ALA A 16 16.30 -6.54 -5.68
N HIS A 17 14.99 -6.29 -5.52
CA HIS A 17 13.97 -7.30 -5.74
C HIS A 17 14.05 -7.90 -7.15
N THR A 18 14.13 -7.06 -8.18
CA THR A 18 14.22 -7.53 -9.58
C THR A 18 15.45 -8.41 -9.82
N LYS A 19 16.61 -8.02 -9.27
CA LYS A 19 17.84 -8.83 -9.36
C LYS A 19 17.73 -10.13 -8.60
N THR A 20 17.20 -10.10 -7.38
CA THR A 20 17.02 -11.30 -6.55
C THR A 20 16.04 -12.27 -7.21
N TYR A 21 14.93 -11.78 -7.73
CA TYR A 21 13.98 -12.59 -8.49
C TYR A 21 14.67 -13.32 -9.64
N LYS A 22 15.37 -12.58 -10.49
CA LYS A 22 16.09 -13.17 -11.64
C LYS A 22 17.15 -14.20 -11.21
N HIS A 23 17.88 -13.90 -10.15
CA HIS A 23 18.91 -14.80 -9.63
C HIS A 23 18.30 -16.10 -9.10
N LEU A 24 17.27 -16.00 -8.25
CA LEU A 24 16.61 -17.17 -7.67
C LEU A 24 15.92 -18.04 -8.74
N LYS A 25 15.31 -17.42 -9.76
CA LYS A 25 14.72 -18.14 -10.90
C LYS A 25 15.75 -18.89 -11.75
N GLY A 26 17.01 -18.47 -11.72
CA GLY A 26 18.12 -19.14 -12.43
C GLY A 26 18.79 -20.26 -11.66
N LEU A 27 18.42 -20.52 -10.40
CA LEU A 27 18.93 -21.64 -9.61
C LEU A 27 18.17 -22.94 -9.93
N ASP A 28 18.77 -24.09 -9.60
CA ASP A 28 18.11 -25.38 -9.72
C ASP A 28 16.80 -25.39 -8.90
N GLY A 29 15.67 -25.71 -9.56
CA GLY A 29 14.34 -25.66 -8.95
C GLY A 29 13.75 -24.24 -8.80
N GLY A 30 14.48 -23.21 -9.22
CA GLY A 30 14.03 -21.82 -9.13
C GLY A 30 12.80 -21.51 -9.98
N ASP A 31 12.64 -22.20 -11.11
CA ASP A 31 11.47 -22.14 -11.98
C ASP A 31 10.18 -22.58 -11.30
N GLN A 32 10.25 -23.51 -10.34
CA GLN A 32 9.12 -24.02 -9.55
C GLN A 32 8.85 -23.20 -8.31
N THR A 33 9.79 -22.34 -7.87
CA THR A 33 9.66 -21.52 -6.69
C THR A 33 8.80 -20.29 -6.96
N GLN A 34 7.79 -20.02 -6.11
CA GLN A 34 6.98 -18.81 -6.19
C GLN A 34 7.65 -17.67 -5.42
N ILE A 35 7.93 -16.56 -6.10
CA ILE A 35 8.62 -15.41 -5.54
C ILE A 35 7.74 -14.18 -5.73
N GLY A 36 7.44 -13.47 -4.64
CA GLY A 36 6.58 -12.29 -4.66
C GLY A 36 7.16 -11.11 -3.91
N LEU A 37 6.44 -10.01 -3.98
CA LEU A 37 6.69 -8.77 -3.26
C LEU A 37 5.50 -8.47 -2.37
N VAL A 38 5.74 -8.02 -1.14
CA VAL A 38 4.68 -7.48 -0.29
C VAL A 38 4.65 -5.96 -0.41
N LYS A 39 3.46 -5.41 -0.66
CA LYS A 39 3.21 -3.97 -0.73
C LYS A 39 2.18 -3.55 0.30
N ASN A 40 2.60 -2.69 1.23
CA ASN A 40 1.66 -1.99 2.09
C ASN A 40 0.98 -0.86 1.31
N ILE A 41 -0.34 -0.79 1.33
CA ILE A 41 -1.14 0.24 0.69
C ILE A 41 -1.99 0.97 1.72
N PHE A 42 -1.77 2.28 1.85
CA PHE A 42 -2.70 3.22 2.44
C PHE A 42 -3.39 4.01 1.33
N GLN A 43 -4.67 4.35 1.55
CA GLN A 43 -5.40 5.28 0.68
C GLN A 43 -5.19 6.70 1.21
N PHE A 44 -4.62 7.59 0.42
CA PHE A 44 -4.55 9.01 0.76
C PHE A 44 -5.76 9.70 0.15
N GLU A 45 -6.64 10.25 0.99
CA GLU A 45 -7.86 10.91 0.56
C GLU A 45 -7.91 12.38 1.03
N PRO A 46 -8.51 13.30 0.25
CA PRO A 46 -8.63 14.68 0.69
C PRO A 46 -9.50 14.76 1.96
N LEU A 47 -9.04 15.48 2.98
CA LEU A 47 -9.82 15.73 4.20
C LEU A 47 -11.08 16.52 3.86
N ARG A 48 -10.90 17.62 3.13
CA ARG A 48 -11.97 18.51 2.66
C ARG A 48 -12.29 18.18 1.21
N ARG A 49 -13.45 17.61 0.99
CA ARG A 49 -13.87 17.03 -0.31
C ARG A 49 -13.75 17.99 -1.51
N TRP A 50 -13.91 19.29 -1.28
CA TRP A 50 -13.91 20.33 -2.32
C TRP A 50 -12.69 21.24 -2.29
N HIS A 51 -11.65 20.88 -1.53
CA HIS A 51 -10.44 21.70 -1.40
C HIS A 51 -9.33 21.21 -2.33
N LEU A 52 -8.92 22.07 -3.26
CA LEU A 52 -7.98 21.71 -4.34
C LEU A 52 -6.64 21.18 -3.80
N LEU A 53 -6.05 21.81 -2.80
CA LEU A 53 -4.75 21.39 -2.26
C LEU A 53 -4.82 20.02 -1.59
N ASP A 54 -5.95 19.70 -0.92
CA ASP A 54 -6.15 18.38 -0.32
C ASP A 54 -6.13 17.29 -1.39
N TRP A 55 -6.77 17.56 -2.54
CA TRP A 55 -6.76 16.67 -3.71
C TRP A 55 -5.38 16.53 -4.33
N VAL A 56 -4.68 17.63 -4.54
CA VAL A 56 -3.33 17.64 -5.12
C VAL A 56 -2.40 16.78 -4.27
N PHE A 57 -2.31 17.05 -2.96
CA PHE A 57 -1.41 16.31 -2.09
C PHE A 57 -1.83 14.86 -1.86
N SER A 58 -3.13 14.55 -1.82
CA SER A 58 -3.60 13.16 -1.78
C SER A 58 -3.13 12.37 -3.01
N ASN A 59 -3.26 12.95 -4.22
CA ASN A 59 -2.80 12.31 -5.45
C ASN A 59 -1.27 12.16 -5.49
N VAL A 60 -0.53 13.18 -5.05
CA VAL A 60 0.93 13.10 -4.94
C VAL A 60 1.35 11.97 -4.00
N LEU A 61 0.73 11.85 -2.82
CA LEU A 61 1.05 10.81 -1.86
C LEU A 61 0.66 9.41 -2.35
N ASN A 62 -0.50 9.25 -3.00
CA ASN A 62 -0.87 7.99 -3.64
C ASN A 62 0.13 7.59 -4.74
N ASN A 63 0.60 8.56 -5.53
CA ASN A 63 1.63 8.29 -6.53
C ASN A 63 2.93 7.83 -5.88
N VAL A 64 3.46 8.61 -4.94
CA VAL A 64 4.74 8.32 -4.26
C VAL A 64 4.69 7.01 -3.50
N PHE A 65 3.63 6.78 -2.73
CA PHE A 65 3.54 5.62 -1.84
C PHE A 65 3.13 4.34 -2.56
N THR A 66 2.25 4.42 -3.55
CA THR A 66 1.67 3.23 -4.20
C THR A 66 2.02 3.13 -5.68
N ASN A 67 1.62 4.12 -6.49
CA ASN A 67 1.64 3.98 -7.93
C ASN A 67 3.06 3.89 -8.50
N SER A 68 4.04 4.59 -7.92
CA SER A 68 5.44 4.51 -8.36
C SER A 68 6.01 3.08 -8.27
N THR A 69 5.62 2.31 -7.24
CA THR A 69 6.01 0.90 -7.11
C THR A 69 5.29 0.03 -8.13
N LEU A 70 3.97 0.18 -8.27
CA LEU A 70 3.18 -0.64 -9.20
C LEU A 70 3.56 -0.38 -10.65
N ASP A 71 3.73 0.88 -11.03
CA ASP A 71 4.16 1.27 -12.39
C ASP A 71 5.56 0.74 -12.74
N TYR A 72 6.48 0.69 -11.76
CA TYR A 72 7.80 0.11 -11.96
C TYR A 72 7.71 -1.36 -12.39
N PHE A 73 6.88 -2.17 -11.75
CA PHE A 73 6.69 -3.58 -12.11
C PHE A 73 5.76 -3.79 -13.30
N LYS A 74 4.80 -2.89 -13.52
CA LYS A 74 3.85 -2.99 -14.64
C LYS A 74 4.45 -2.54 -15.97
N LYS A 75 5.27 -1.48 -15.94
CA LYS A 75 5.76 -0.77 -17.13
C LYS A 75 7.29 -0.82 -17.32
N GLY A 76 8.03 -1.27 -16.31
CA GLY A 76 9.49 -1.13 -16.27
C GLY A 76 9.97 0.30 -16.13
N HIS A 77 9.06 1.22 -15.79
CA HIS A 77 9.32 2.65 -15.67
C HIS A 77 8.34 3.28 -14.70
N SER A 78 8.84 4.12 -13.80
CA SER A 78 8.00 4.94 -12.91
C SER A 78 8.67 6.25 -12.53
N ILE A 79 7.89 7.16 -11.95
CA ILE A 79 8.35 8.47 -11.49
C ILE A 79 7.97 8.66 -10.03
N PHE A 80 8.99 8.82 -9.19
CA PHE A 80 8.82 9.28 -7.82
C PHE A 80 8.85 10.81 -7.84
N LEU A 81 7.69 11.45 -7.61
CA LEU A 81 7.53 12.88 -7.74
C LEU A 81 6.93 13.51 -6.49
N LEU A 82 7.69 14.37 -5.82
CA LEU A 82 7.18 15.33 -4.84
C LEU A 82 7.42 16.74 -5.40
N PRO A 83 6.38 17.44 -5.83
CA PRO A 83 6.51 18.74 -6.49
C PRO A 83 7.31 19.74 -5.66
N GLY A 84 8.27 20.42 -6.29
CA GLY A 84 9.17 21.38 -5.63
C GLY A 84 10.27 20.76 -4.77
N MET A 85 10.31 19.43 -4.58
CA MET A 85 11.29 18.74 -3.72
C MET A 85 12.14 17.74 -4.51
N VAL A 86 11.51 16.78 -5.18
CA VAL A 86 12.23 15.73 -5.91
C VAL A 86 11.41 15.22 -7.10
N LYS A 87 12.11 14.99 -8.20
CA LYS A 87 11.64 14.19 -9.33
C LYS A 87 12.70 13.14 -9.65
N LYS A 88 12.38 11.88 -9.43
CA LYS A 88 13.27 10.76 -9.71
C LYS A 88 12.59 9.80 -10.67
N GLU A 89 13.19 9.63 -11.83
CA GLU A 89 12.77 8.66 -12.82
C GLU A 89 13.48 7.33 -12.55
N MET A 90 12.71 6.24 -12.44
CA MET A 90 13.21 4.89 -12.21
C MET A 90 12.91 4.04 -13.44
N LYS A 91 13.94 3.44 -14.05
CA LYS A 91 13.82 2.65 -15.27
C LYS A 91 14.48 1.29 -15.10
N ASN A 92 13.74 0.22 -15.34
CA ASN A 92 14.25 -1.14 -15.37
C ASN A 92 13.29 -2.05 -16.14
N THR A 93 13.58 -2.30 -17.39
CA THR A 93 12.75 -3.18 -18.24
C THR A 93 12.66 -4.62 -17.73
N HIS A 94 13.64 -5.08 -16.94
CA HIS A 94 13.63 -6.40 -16.31
C HIS A 94 12.70 -6.49 -15.08
N ALA A 95 12.12 -5.37 -14.65
CA ALA A 95 11.15 -5.39 -13.57
C ALA A 95 9.79 -5.95 -14.01
N VAL A 96 9.45 -5.81 -15.28
CA VAL A 96 8.19 -6.35 -15.82
C VAL A 96 8.23 -7.88 -15.74
N GLY A 97 7.25 -8.45 -15.05
CA GLY A 97 7.18 -9.90 -14.79
C GLY A 97 8.13 -10.42 -13.71
N ALA A 98 8.82 -9.54 -12.95
CA ALA A 98 9.73 -9.96 -11.89
C ALA A 98 9.01 -10.27 -10.56
N MET A 99 7.85 -10.92 -10.63
CA MET A 99 7.13 -11.50 -9.49
C MET A 99 6.12 -12.54 -9.96
N ASP A 100 5.90 -13.58 -9.16
CA ASP A 100 4.91 -14.63 -9.41
C ASP A 100 3.59 -14.35 -8.68
N PHE A 101 3.63 -13.56 -7.61
CA PHE A 101 2.46 -13.09 -6.85
C PHE A 101 2.76 -11.76 -6.18
N ILE A 102 1.72 -11.07 -5.73
CA ILE A 102 1.85 -9.89 -4.89
C ILE A 102 1.13 -10.07 -3.55
N GLY A 103 1.82 -9.72 -2.46
CA GLY A 103 1.25 -9.60 -1.13
C GLY A 103 0.69 -8.20 -0.90
N LEU A 104 -0.51 -8.10 -0.35
CA LEU A 104 -1.13 -6.85 0.08
C LEU A 104 -1.17 -6.78 1.60
N ASN A 105 -0.49 -5.78 2.17
CA ASN A 105 -0.77 -5.30 3.52
C ASN A 105 -1.70 -4.10 3.41
N TYR A 106 -2.87 -4.17 4.04
CA TYR A 106 -3.82 -3.08 4.02
C TYR A 106 -4.46 -2.88 5.39
N TYR A 107 -4.41 -1.66 5.90
CA TYR A 107 -5.02 -1.32 7.18
C TYR A 107 -6.10 -0.25 7.04
N SER A 108 -5.79 0.87 6.36
CA SER A 108 -6.66 2.03 6.41
C SER A 108 -6.41 3.05 5.29
N ARG A 109 -6.94 4.24 5.52
CA ARG A 109 -6.67 5.49 4.79
C ARG A 109 -6.06 6.54 5.69
N MET A 110 -5.50 7.58 5.06
CA MET A 110 -5.10 8.83 5.71
C MET A 110 -5.78 10.00 5.01
N HIS A 111 -6.41 10.88 5.78
CA HIS A 111 -6.95 12.12 5.24
C HIS A 111 -5.88 13.19 5.20
N VAL A 112 -5.71 13.79 4.02
CA VAL A 112 -4.70 14.79 3.72
C VAL A 112 -5.32 16.17 3.73
N LYS A 113 -4.76 17.06 4.54
CA LYS A 113 -5.12 18.49 4.62
C LYS A 113 -3.98 19.30 4.00
N GLY A 114 -4.21 19.85 2.83
CA GLY A 114 -3.24 20.65 2.10
C GLY A 114 -3.13 22.09 2.61
N HIS A 115 -1.92 22.62 2.62
CA HIS A 115 -1.59 23.97 3.07
C HIS A 115 -0.79 24.71 2.00
N LEU A 116 -0.86 26.05 2.04
CA LEU A 116 -0.02 26.93 1.20
C LEU A 116 1.38 27.14 1.79
N ASN A 117 1.68 26.55 2.95
CA ASN A 117 2.97 26.67 3.61
C ASN A 117 3.99 25.71 2.96
N PRO A 118 5.05 26.18 2.29
CA PRO A 118 6.03 25.30 1.65
C PRO A 118 6.83 24.43 2.64
N LYS A 119 6.94 24.86 3.91
CA LYS A 119 7.65 24.10 4.94
C LYS A 119 6.81 22.93 5.49
N GLU A 120 5.49 23.06 5.42
CA GLU A 120 4.53 22.08 5.84
C GLU A 120 3.37 22.04 4.83
N PRO A 121 3.58 21.46 3.65
CA PRO A 121 2.62 21.56 2.54
C PRO A 121 1.35 20.75 2.78
N PHE A 122 1.39 19.77 3.68
CA PHE A 122 0.22 19.00 4.10
C PHE A 122 0.39 18.46 5.52
N THR A 123 -0.73 18.16 6.15
CA THR A 123 -0.84 17.41 7.42
C THR A 123 -1.83 16.27 7.24
N PHE A 124 -1.79 15.30 8.16
CA PHE A 124 -2.82 14.27 8.27
C PHE A 124 -3.80 14.64 9.37
N ASP A 125 -5.06 14.30 9.14
CA ASP A 125 -6.15 14.61 10.09
C ASP A 125 -7.20 13.48 10.03
N THR A 126 -8.20 13.50 10.90
CA THR A 126 -9.29 12.53 10.96
C THR A 126 -10.64 13.23 10.80
N ARG A 127 -11.69 12.46 10.46
CA ARG A 127 -13.06 12.97 10.43
C ARG A 127 -13.82 12.52 11.67
N GLU A 128 -14.63 13.37 12.26
CA GLU A 128 -15.41 13.07 13.46
C GLU A 128 -16.27 11.80 13.40
N LYS A 129 -16.68 11.40 12.20
CA LYS A 129 -17.54 10.22 11.98
C LYS A 129 -16.77 8.94 11.66
N ASP A 130 -15.45 9.01 11.63
CA ASP A 130 -14.63 7.81 11.39
C ASP A 130 -14.63 6.92 12.65
N ILE A 131 -14.81 5.63 12.46
CA ILE A 131 -14.59 4.63 13.52
C ILE A 131 -13.09 4.41 13.58
N MET A 132 -12.47 4.79 14.68
CA MET A 132 -11.02 4.76 14.86
C MET A 132 -10.56 3.46 15.50
N THR A 133 -9.35 3.02 15.16
CA THR A 133 -8.60 1.97 15.86
C THR A 133 -7.68 2.60 16.89
N ASP A 134 -7.13 1.80 17.81
CA ASP A 134 -6.18 2.30 18.83
C ASP A 134 -4.86 2.82 18.23
N MET A 135 -4.51 2.37 17.02
CA MET A 135 -3.40 2.92 16.22
C MET A 135 -3.73 4.28 15.57
N GLY A 136 -4.91 4.86 15.83
CA GLY A 136 -5.32 6.13 15.27
C GLY A 136 -5.68 6.11 13.79
N TYR A 137 -5.96 4.94 13.22
CA TYR A 137 -6.41 4.80 11.83
C TYR A 137 -7.92 4.59 11.76
N PRO A 138 -8.63 5.23 10.80
CA PRO A 138 -10.05 4.96 10.60
C PRO A 138 -10.30 3.62 9.92
N LEU A 139 -11.39 2.93 10.26
CA LEU A 139 -11.88 1.79 9.49
C LEU A 139 -12.25 2.23 8.08
N TYR A 140 -11.70 1.56 7.05
CA TYR A 140 -12.00 1.89 5.65
C TYR A 140 -11.98 0.65 4.74
N ALA A 141 -13.01 -0.17 4.83
CA ALA A 141 -13.14 -1.39 4.04
C ALA A 141 -13.33 -1.14 2.53
N GLU A 142 -13.93 0.01 2.16
CA GLU A 142 -14.05 0.43 0.76
C GLU A 142 -12.68 0.70 0.14
N GLY A 143 -11.72 1.19 0.93
CA GLY A 143 -10.33 1.35 0.50
C GLY A 143 -9.62 0.02 0.31
N PHE A 144 -9.91 -0.98 1.13
CA PHE A 144 -9.41 -2.34 0.94
C PHE A 144 -9.86 -2.93 -0.39
N TYR A 145 -11.16 -2.79 -0.71
CA TYR A 145 -11.68 -3.20 -2.02
C TYR A 145 -10.97 -2.47 -3.17
N LYS A 146 -10.78 -1.15 -3.07
CA LYS A 146 -10.03 -0.36 -4.06
C LYS A 146 -8.57 -0.81 -4.18
N ALA A 147 -7.90 -1.10 -3.06
CA ALA A 147 -6.51 -1.56 -3.05
C ALA A 147 -6.37 -2.91 -3.80
N LEU A 148 -7.29 -3.85 -3.58
CA LEU A 148 -7.33 -5.12 -4.30
C LEU A 148 -7.47 -4.91 -5.82
N HIS A 149 -8.35 -4.00 -6.26
CA HIS A 149 -8.47 -3.64 -7.68
C HIS A 149 -7.20 -3.00 -8.22
N THR A 150 -6.58 -2.09 -7.46
CA THR A 150 -5.36 -1.40 -7.87
C THR A 150 -4.21 -2.36 -8.13
N ILE A 151 -3.97 -3.32 -7.22
CA ILE A 151 -2.87 -4.28 -7.40
C ILE A 151 -3.17 -5.39 -8.41
N ASN A 152 -4.46 -5.68 -8.66
CA ASN A 152 -4.88 -6.65 -9.67
C ASN A 152 -4.41 -6.25 -11.09
N ASP A 153 -4.14 -4.98 -11.30
CA ASP A 153 -3.58 -4.45 -12.55
C ASP A 153 -2.17 -4.99 -12.88
N LEU A 154 -1.48 -5.60 -11.92
CA LEU A 154 -0.20 -6.29 -12.17
C LEU A 154 -0.39 -7.65 -12.86
N GLY A 155 -1.61 -8.20 -12.89
CA GLY A 155 -1.93 -9.45 -13.59
C GLY A 155 -1.41 -10.72 -12.91
N VAL A 156 -0.95 -10.64 -11.67
CA VAL A 156 -0.44 -11.78 -10.89
C VAL A 156 -1.40 -12.14 -9.74
N PRO A 157 -1.32 -13.37 -9.18
CA PRO A 157 -2.10 -13.76 -8.00
C PRO A 157 -1.85 -12.82 -6.81
N ILE A 158 -2.89 -12.57 -6.01
CA ILE A 158 -2.86 -11.71 -4.84
C ILE A 158 -2.99 -12.56 -3.57
N TYR A 159 -2.13 -12.30 -2.59
CA TYR A 159 -2.31 -12.74 -1.21
C TYR A 159 -2.50 -11.51 -0.34
N VAL A 160 -3.59 -11.44 0.42
CA VAL A 160 -3.70 -10.45 1.50
C VAL A 160 -2.83 -10.96 2.64
N THR A 161 -1.63 -10.42 2.76
CA THR A 161 -0.60 -10.87 3.69
C THR A 161 -0.78 -10.27 5.08
N GLU A 162 -1.40 -9.08 5.16
CA GLU A 162 -1.80 -8.48 6.43
C GLU A 162 -3.06 -7.64 6.25
N ASN A 163 -4.02 -7.84 7.15
CA ASN A 163 -5.19 -6.99 7.30
C ASN A 163 -5.79 -7.20 8.69
N GLY A 164 -5.86 -6.17 9.50
CA GLY A 164 -6.31 -6.24 10.89
C GLY A 164 -6.42 -4.86 11.53
N LEU A 165 -6.59 -4.83 12.84
CA LEU A 165 -6.64 -3.60 13.63
C LEU A 165 -6.12 -3.84 15.05
N ALA A 166 -5.63 -2.77 15.67
CA ALA A 166 -5.47 -2.69 17.11
C ALA A 166 -6.80 -2.26 17.74
N ASP A 167 -7.28 -3.01 18.71
CA ASP A 167 -8.56 -2.80 19.41
C ASP A 167 -8.50 -3.47 20.78
N ASP A 168 -8.15 -2.73 21.80
CA ASP A 168 -7.93 -3.19 23.16
C ASP A 168 -9.22 -3.75 23.81
N THR A 169 -10.36 -3.17 23.43
CA THR A 169 -11.67 -3.55 23.99
C THR A 169 -12.41 -4.62 23.20
N ASP A 170 -11.94 -4.98 22.00
CA ASP A 170 -12.63 -5.84 21.03
C ASP A 170 -14.03 -5.35 20.58
N GLU A 171 -14.38 -4.10 20.84
CA GLU A 171 -15.67 -3.54 20.46
C GLU A 171 -15.77 -3.28 18.95
N VAL A 172 -14.65 -2.93 18.32
CA VAL A 172 -14.56 -2.57 16.91
C VAL A 172 -14.19 -3.75 16.01
N ARG A 173 -13.49 -4.75 16.55
CA ARG A 173 -13.01 -5.92 15.79
C ARG A 173 -14.13 -6.71 15.09
N PRO A 174 -15.30 -6.98 15.67
CA PRO A 174 -16.36 -7.70 14.97
C PRO A 174 -16.89 -6.98 13.74
N ILE A 175 -17.03 -5.63 13.80
CA ILE A 175 -17.48 -4.84 12.65
C ILE A 175 -16.39 -4.71 11.61
N PHE A 176 -15.11 -4.63 12.02
CA PHE A 176 -13.97 -4.67 11.11
C PHE A 176 -13.99 -5.95 10.29
N ILE A 177 -13.95 -7.11 10.93
CA ILE A 177 -13.92 -8.42 10.27
C ILE A 177 -15.08 -8.54 9.28
N LYS A 178 -16.30 -8.21 9.71
CA LYS A 178 -17.50 -8.27 8.85
C LYS A 178 -17.38 -7.40 7.60
N ARG A 179 -16.93 -6.15 7.75
CA ARG A 179 -16.83 -5.19 6.63
C ARG A 179 -15.70 -5.57 5.67
N TYR A 180 -14.55 -5.98 6.17
CA TYR A 180 -13.41 -6.31 5.32
C TYR A 180 -13.59 -7.64 4.59
N LEU A 181 -14.18 -8.67 5.24
CA LEU A 181 -14.54 -9.91 4.56
C LEU A 181 -15.66 -9.69 3.53
N TYR A 182 -16.58 -8.74 3.76
CA TYR A 182 -17.55 -8.35 2.75
C TYR A 182 -16.86 -7.70 1.54
N ALA A 183 -15.91 -6.79 1.75
CA ALA A 183 -15.11 -6.15 0.69
C ALA A 183 -14.28 -7.20 -0.09
N LEU A 184 -13.67 -8.15 0.62
CA LEU A 184 -12.95 -9.27 0.02
C LEU A 184 -13.87 -10.12 -0.88
N ASN A 185 -15.05 -10.48 -0.37
CA ASN A 185 -16.03 -11.27 -1.15
C ASN A 185 -16.51 -10.53 -2.40
N ARG A 186 -16.67 -9.20 -2.33
CA ARG A 186 -16.97 -8.39 -3.51
C ARG A 186 -15.86 -8.48 -4.55
N ALA A 187 -14.60 -8.31 -4.13
CA ALA A 187 -13.45 -8.41 -5.02
C ALA A 187 -13.35 -9.80 -5.69
N LEU A 188 -13.65 -10.88 -4.94
CA LEU A 188 -13.72 -12.23 -5.50
C LEU A 188 -14.83 -12.36 -6.55
N LYS A 189 -16.01 -11.75 -6.33
CA LYS A 189 -17.11 -11.72 -7.33
C LYS A 189 -16.72 -10.96 -8.58
N ASP A 190 -15.85 -9.95 -8.47
CA ASP A 190 -15.29 -9.22 -9.61
C ASP A 190 -14.15 -10.01 -10.31
N ARG A 191 -13.95 -11.27 -9.91
CA ARG A 191 -12.93 -12.19 -10.45
C ARG A 191 -11.48 -11.75 -10.23
N ILE A 192 -11.23 -10.97 -9.20
CA ILE A 192 -9.86 -10.68 -8.77
C ILE A 192 -9.22 -11.98 -8.27
N ASN A 193 -8.01 -12.27 -8.74
CA ASN A 193 -7.31 -13.53 -8.48
C ASN A 193 -6.67 -13.56 -7.08
N ILE A 194 -7.52 -13.57 -6.03
CA ILE A 194 -7.08 -13.63 -4.64
C ILE A 194 -6.92 -15.09 -4.23
N LYS A 195 -5.74 -15.46 -3.71
CA LYS A 195 -5.36 -16.83 -3.32
C LYS A 195 -5.35 -17.07 -1.83
N GLY A 196 -5.23 -16.01 -1.01
CA GLY A 196 -5.17 -16.15 0.44
C GLY A 196 -5.49 -14.84 1.14
N TYR A 197 -5.94 -14.97 2.40
CA TYR A 197 -6.18 -13.86 3.30
C TYR A 197 -5.65 -14.22 4.68
N PHE A 198 -4.75 -13.40 5.22
CA PHE A 198 -4.13 -13.55 6.52
C PHE A 198 -4.51 -12.36 7.40
N TYR A 199 -5.22 -12.65 8.48
CA TYR A 199 -5.58 -11.65 9.46
C TYR A 199 -4.36 -11.30 10.33
N TRP A 200 -4.10 -10.01 10.54
CA TRP A 200 -3.03 -9.54 11.40
C TRP A 200 -3.60 -9.04 12.74
N SER A 201 -3.38 -9.75 13.88
CA SER A 201 -2.63 -10.99 13.93
C SER A 201 -3.36 -11.97 14.85
N LEU A 202 -2.89 -13.23 14.87
CA LEU A 202 -3.48 -14.27 15.71
C LEU A 202 -3.28 -14.01 17.21
N MET A 203 -2.14 -13.43 17.57
CA MET A 203 -1.71 -13.10 18.93
C MET A 203 -1.13 -11.69 18.94
N ASP A 204 -1.20 -11.03 20.10
CA ASP A 204 -0.48 -9.79 20.30
C ASP A 204 1.02 -9.97 20.07
N ASN A 205 1.65 -8.99 19.50
CA ASN A 205 3.05 -9.03 19.11
C ASN A 205 3.72 -7.70 19.43
N PHE A 206 5.03 -7.67 19.31
CA PHE A 206 5.81 -6.43 19.41
C PHE A 206 5.54 -5.51 18.21
N GLU A 207 4.86 -4.37 18.45
CA GLU A 207 4.45 -3.42 17.42
C GLU A 207 5.42 -2.22 17.34
N TRP A 208 6.67 -2.50 17.02
CA TRP A 208 7.73 -1.50 16.75
C TRP A 208 7.83 -0.43 17.86
N ALA A 209 7.51 0.84 17.55
CA ALA A 209 7.59 1.94 18.49
C ALA A 209 6.50 1.92 19.56
N GLU A 210 5.43 1.20 19.34
CA GLU A 210 4.31 1.07 20.28
C GLU A 210 4.57 0.01 21.38
N GLY A 211 5.52 -0.92 21.14
CA GLY A 211 5.87 -1.98 22.08
C GLY A 211 4.91 -3.18 22.04
N TYR A 212 4.53 -3.67 23.23
CA TYR A 212 3.53 -4.73 23.42
C TYR A 212 2.21 -4.16 23.84
#